data_b7efe29ec5a6b114135280832c930b85
#
_entry.id   b7efe29ec5a6b114135280832c930b85
#
_cell.length_a   1.000
_cell.length_b   1.000
_cell.length_c   1.000
_cell.angle_alpha   90.00
_cell.angle_beta   90.00
_cell.angle_gamma   90.00
#
_symmetry.space_group_name_H-M   'P 1'
#
loop_
_entity.id
_entity.type
_entity.pdbx_description
1 polymer ?
#
loop_
_entity_poly.entity_id
_entity_poly.type
_entity_poly.pdbx_seq_one_letter_code
_entity_poly.pdbx_strand_id
1 'polypeptide(L)'
;LTETQLNSYADFLQAYVDPDKRENKGLEEVFQSLFPITSVSGNAALEYVSYELGKNSFDVQECLIQGLSYSAPLRIKVRLVIYDKESNFEEVKDVKEGEVFMGEVPLMTSTGSFIINGTERVVVSQLHRSPGVFFDHDKGKTHSSGKVLYSARIIPYRGCLLYTSDAADEVRR
;
A
#
# COMPACT_ATOMS: atom_id res chain seq x y z
N LEU A 1 25.48 2.03 6.68
CA LEU A 1 24.85 2.30 5.36
C LEU A 1 23.47 1.66 5.22
N THR A 2 23.23 0.50 5.85
CA THR A 2 21.94 -0.23 5.79
C THR A 2 20.95 0.15 6.90
N GLU A 3 21.38 0.96 7.84
CA GLU A 3 20.58 1.35 9.01
C GLU A 3 19.28 2.07 8.63
N THR A 4 19.31 2.92 7.62
CA THR A 4 18.14 3.63 7.14
C THR A 4 17.07 2.65 6.60
N GLN A 5 17.49 1.62 5.89
CA GLN A 5 16.57 0.60 5.36
C GLN A 5 16.00 -0.27 6.47
N LEU A 6 16.83 -0.69 7.42
CA LEU A 6 16.41 -1.47 8.58
C LEU A 6 15.40 -0.69 9.44
N ASN A 7 15.69 0.55 9.78
CA ASN A 7 14.80 1.39 10.57
C ASN A 7 13.49 1.66 9.83
N SER A 8 13.56 2.01 8.55
CA SER A 8 12.35 2.24 7.73
C SER A 8 11.43 1.02 7.66
N TYR A 9 12.01 -0.18 7.54
CA TYR A 9 11.20 -1.39 7.49
C TYR A 9 10.69 -1.82 8.88
N ALA A 10 11.46 -1.59 9.92
CA ALA A 10 11.02 -1.79 11.30
C ALA A 10 9.86 -0.85 11.66
N ASP A 11 9.94 0.41 11.26
CA ASP A 11 8.87 1.40 11.44
C ASP A 11 7.62 1.04 10.61
N PHE A 12 7.80 0.51 9.41
CA PHE A 12 6.70 0.05 8.57
C PHE A 12 5.94 -1.12 9.21
N LEU A 13 6.66 -2.13 9.69
CA LEU A 13 6.06 -3.34 10.24
C LEU A 13 5.62 -3.19 11.69
N GLN A 14 6.29 -2.36 12.49
CA GLN A 14 6.08 -2.22 13.94
C GLN A 14 5.87 -3.57 14.67
N ALA A 15 6.59 -4.61 14.22
CA ALA A 15 6.36 -6.00 14.62
C ALA A 15 6.61 -6.28 16.11
N TYR A 16 7.50 -5.49 16.72
CA TYR A 16 7.91 -5.67 18.12
C TYR A 16 7.21 -4.70 19.08
N VAL A 17 6.29 -3.88 18.57
CA VAL A 17 5.52 -2.92 19.37
C VAL A 17 4.18 -3.55 19.73
N ASP A 18 3.78 -3.42 20.99
CA ASP A 18 2.47 -3.86 21.45
C ASP A 18 1.36 -3.23 20.59
N PRO A 19 0.32 -3.97 20.21
CA PRO A 19 -0.75 -3.47 19.33
C PRO A 19 -1.34 -2.12 19.77
N ASP A 20 -1.53 -1.94 21.07
CA ASP A 20 -2.13 -0.73 21.66
C ASP A 20 -1.20 0.50 21.65
N LYS A 21 0.09 0.29 21.40
CA LYS A 21 1.13 1.34 21.41
C LYS A 21 1.66 1.66 20.03
N ARG A 22 1.13 1.02 18.98
CA ARG A 22 1.56 1.28 17.62
C ARG A 22 1.21 2.69 17.18
N GLU A 23 2.16 3.32 16.52
CA GLU A 23 1.93 4.60 15.89
C GLU A 23 1.16 4.42 14.59
N ASN A 24 0.33 5.39 14.23
CA ASN A 24 -0.40 5.38 12.97
C ASN A 24 0.54 5.69 11.79
N LYS A 25 1.37 4.70 11.45
CA LYS A 25 2.37 4.72 10.38
C LYS A 25 2.48 3.37 9.71
N GLY A 26 2.88 3.36 8.44
CA GLY A 26 3.19 2.15 7.71
C GLY A 26 2.00 1.21 7.59
N LEU A 27 2.15 -0.02 8.05
CA LEU A 27 1.12 -1.06 7.91
C LEU A 27 -0.13 -0.77 8.76
N GLU A 28 0.06 -0.19 9.95
CA GLU A 28 -1.06 0.22 10.82
C GLU A 28 -1.92 1.29 10.16
N GLU A 29 -1.30 2.32 9.58
CA GLU A 29 -2.00 3.38 8.85
C GLU A 29 -2.83 2.83 7.67
N VAL A 30 -2.28 1.86 6.94
CA VAL A 30 -2.98 1.21 5.83
C VAL A 30 -4.25 0.51 6.31
N PHE A 31 -4.17 -0.25 7.39
CA PHE A 31 -5.35 -0.92 7.94
C PHE A 31 -6.37 0.07 8.48
N GLN A 32 -5.94 1.07 9.25
CA GLN A 32 -6.84 2.10 9.76
C GLN A 32 -7.52 2.91 8.65
N SER A 33 -6.88 3.10 7.51
CA SER A 33 -7.46 3.82 6.37
C SER A 33 -8.48 2.99 5.58
N LEU A 34 -8.34 1.66 5.60
CA LEU A 34 -9.22 0.75 4.86
C LEU A 34 -10.48 0.37 5.66
N PHE A 35 -10.37 0.32 6.98
CA PHE A 35 -11.46 -0.03 7.86
C PHE A 35 -12.06 1.24 8.52
N PRO A 36 -13.36 1.22 8.86
CA PRO A 36 -14.31 0.12 8.77
C PRO A 36 -14.83 -0.11 7.34
N ILE A 37 -15.06 -1.38 6.98
CA ILE A 37 -15.71 -1.74 5.73
C ILE A 37 -17.19 -1.99 6.04
N THR A 38 -18.05 -1.13 5.50
CA THR A 38 -19.49 -1.22 5.70
C THR A 38 -20.18 -1.99 4.59
N SER A 39 -21.19 -2.77 4.93
CA SER A 39 -22.05 -3.45 3.97
C SER A 39 -22.86 -2.44 3.15
N VAL A 40 -23.14 -2.76 1.89
CA VAL A 40 -23.99 -1.94 1.01
C VAL A 40 -25.38 -1.68 1.61
N SER A 41 -25.91 -2.63 2.38
CA SER A 41 -27.20 -2.51 3.08
C SER A 41 -27.12 -1.78 4.42
N GLY A 42 -25.94 -1.39 4.88
CA GLY A 42 -25.71 -0.70 6.15
C GLY A 42 -25.90 -1.57 7.40
N ASN A 43 -26.25 -2.86 7.24
CA ASN A 43 -26.59 -3.75 8.35
C ASN A 43 -25.39 -4.41 9.02
N ALA A 44 -24.20 -4.25 8.51
CA ALA A 44 -23.00 -4.80 9.10
C ALA A 44 -21.78 -3.92 8.79
N ALA A 45 -20.85 -3.87 9.73
CA ALA A 45 -19.54 -3.24 9.57
C ALA A 45 -18.44 -4.19 10.01
N LEU A 46 -17.37 -4.24 9.26
CA LEU A 46 -16.17 -4.96 9.61
C LEU A 46 -15.13 -3.95 10.11
N GLU A 47 -14.76 -4.05 11.36
CA GLU A 47 -13.81 -3.18 12.04
C GLU A 47 -12.45 -3.86 12.18
N TYR A 48 -11.40 -3.10 12.06
CA TYR A 48 -10.03 -3.52 12.35
C TYR A 48 -9.76 -3.40 13.85
N VAL A 49 -9.10 -4.40 14.41
CA VAL A 49 -8.68 -4.40 15.82
C VAL A 49 -7.17 -4.32 15.92
N SER A 50 -6.46 -5.27 15.34
CA SER A 50 -4.99 -5.32 15.36
C SER A 50 -4.47 -6.27 14.29
N TYR A 51 -3.18 -6.20 14.01
CA TYR A 51 -2.50 -7.24 13.23
C TYR A 51 -1.39 -7.90 14.04
N GLU A 52 -1.06 -9.11 13.66
CA GLU A 52 0.05 -9.87 14.23
C GLU A 52 0.87 -10.51 13.12
N LEU A 53 2.18 -10.48 13.29
CA LEU A 53 3.12 -11.25 12.48
C LEU A 53 3.46 -12.53 13.22
N GLY A 54 3.17 -13.66 12.59
CA GLY A 54 3.53 -14.96 13.15
C GLY A 54 5.05 -15.20 13.08
N LYS A 55 5.47 -16.34 13.63
CA LYS A 55 6.87 -16.75 13.52
C LYS A 55 7.16 -17.21 12.10
N ASN A 56 8.34 -16.89 11.63
CA ASN A 56 8.90 -17.44 10.39
C ASN A 56 9.01 -18.97 10.50
N SER A 57 8.69 -19.66 9.42
CA SER A 57 8.75 -21.13 9.38
C SER A 57 10.17 -21.67 9.16
N PHE A 58 11.01 -20.90 8.48
CA PHE A 58 12.36 -21.29 8.08
C PHE A 58 13.36 -20.20 8.43
N ASP A 59 14.58 -20.60 8.73
CA ASP A 59 15.69 -19.67 8.95
C ASP A 59 16.24 -19.15 7.60
N VAL A 60 17.03 -18.07 7.69
CA VAL A 60 17.66 -17.42 6.53
C VAL A 60 18.47 -18.39 5.69
N GLN A 61 19.29 -19.23 6.36
CA GLN A 61 20.13 -20.23 5.67
C GLN A 61 19.29 -21.31 4.98
N GLU A 62 18.26 -21.78 5.64
CA GLU A 62 17.35 -22.78 5.07
C GLU A 62 16.63 -22.23 3.84
N CYS A 63 16.16 -20.98 3.89
CA CYS A 63 15.52 -20.33 2.74
C CYS A 63 16.45 -20.21 1.53
N LEU A 64 17.74 -19.90 1.74
CA LEU A 64 18.74 -19.83 0.67
C LEU A 64 19.00 -21.19 0.03
N ILE A 65 19.12 -22.25 0.85
CA ILE A 65 19.44 -23.60 0.38
C ILE A 65 18.24 -24.24 -0.32
N GLN A 66 17.06 -24.10 0.24
CA GLN A 66 15.83 -24.74 -0.26
C GLN A 66 15.12 -23.93 -1.34
N GLY A 67 15.57 -22.71 -1.65
CA GLY A 67 14.92 -21.84 -2.62
C GLY A 67 13.60 -21.24 -2.15
N LEU A 68 13.44 -21.05 -0.84
CA LEU A 68 12.24 -20.50 -0.21
C LEU A 68 12.36 -19.00 0.03
N SER A 69 11.24 -18.36 0.36
CA SER A 69 11.21 -16.97 0.78
C SER A 69 11.25 -16.85 2.30
N TYR A 70 12.08 -15.95 2.81
CA TYR A 70 12.13 -15.63 4.23
C TYR A 70 10.97 -14.69 4.57
N SER A 71 9.89 -15.24 5.11
CA SER A 71 8.62 -14.54 5.34
C SER A 71 7.98 -14.94 6.67
N ALA A 72 7.05 -14.13 7.13
CA ALA A 72 6.20 -14.41 8.27
C ALA A 72 4.73 -14.28 7.88
N PRO A 73 3.84 -15.15 8.42
CA PRO A 73 2.41 -15.04 8.18
C PRO A 73 1.85 -13.78 8.86
N LEU A 74 1.12 -12.98 8.09
CA LEU A 74 0.38 -11.83 8.57
C LEU A 74 -1.06 -12.22 8.85
N ARG A 75 -1.50 -11.98 10.07
CA ARG A 75 -2.88 -12.15 10.51
C ARG A 75 -3.44 -10.84 11.00
N ILE A 76 -4.69 -10.58 10.69
CA ILE A 76 -5.42 -9.45 11.24
C ILE A 76 -6.54 -9.95 12.13
N LYS A 77 -6.73 -9.27 13.25
CA LYS A 77 -7.89 -9.44 14.12
C LYS A 77 -8.93 -8.43 13.72
N VAL A 78 -10.10 -8.92 13.33
CA VAL A 78 -11.21 -8.11 12.86
C VAL A 78 -12.43 -8.36 13.72
N ARG A 79 -13.30 -7.35 13.80
CA ARG A 79 -14.56 -7.39 14.53
C ARG A 79 -15.69 -7.14 13.54
N LEU A 80 -16.59 -8.09 13.40
CA LEU A 80 -17.82 -7.94 12.63
C LEU A 80 -18.93 -7.46 13.56
N VAL A 81 -19.42 -6.27 13.32
CA VAL A 81 -20.56 -5.67 14.03
C VAL A 81 -21.78 -5.78 13.14
N ILE A 82 -22.84 -6.40 13.68
CA ILE A 82 -24.12 -6.57 12.99
C ILE A 82 -25.13 -5.66 13.67
N TYR A 83 -25.76 -4.79 12.88
CA TYR A 83 -26.76 -3.84 13.36
C TYR A 83 -28.18 -4.38 13.19
N ASP A 84 -29.09 -3.97 14.08
CA ASP A 84 -30.49 -4.35 13.96
C ASP A 84 -31.22 -3.46 12.96
N LYS A 85 -32.04 -4.08 12.12
CA LYS A 85 -32.85 -3.38 11.12
C LYS A 85 -34.04 -2.64 11.74
N GLU A 86 -34.55 -3.14 12.88
CA GLU A 86 -35.73 -2.58 13.54
C GLU A 86 -35.43 -1.23 14.22
N SER A 87 -34.18 -0.99 14.61
CA SER A 87 -33.70 0.26 15.23
C SER A 87 -33.06 1.24 14.24
N ASN A 88 -33.33 1.12 12.92
CA ASN A 88 -32.67 1.91 11.88
C ASN A 88 -31.12 1.84 11.89
N PHE A 89 -30.59 0.67 12.30
CA PHE A 89 -29.13 0.41 12.37
C PHE A 89 -28.38 1.18 13.48
N GLU A 90 -29.09 1.68 14.51
CA GLU A 90 -28.48 2.36 15.65
C GLU A 90 -28.06 1.39 16.76
N GLU A 91 -28.73 0.24 16.88
CA GLU A 91 -28.43 -0.76 17.92
C GLU A 91 -27.60 -1.92 17.33
N VAL A 92 -26.59 -2.34 18.11
CA VAL A 92 -25.75 -3.49 17.79
C VAL A 92 -26.48 -4.77 18.20
N LYS A 93 -26.76 -5.64 17.23
CA LYS A 93 -27.41 -6.93 17.46
C LYS A 93 -26.43 -8.02 17.89
N ASP A 94 -25.28 -8.09 17.24
CA ASP A 94 -24.27 -9.11 17.48
C ASP A 94 -22.88 -8.59 17.13
N VAL A 95 -21.86 -9.06 17.86
CA VAL A 95 -20.46 -8.74 17.61
C VAL A 95 -19.67 -10.04 17.58
N LYS A 96 -18.97 -10.28 16.46
CA LYS A 96 -18.10 -11.45 16.30
C LYS A 96 -16.68 -11.00 16.01
N GLU A 97 -15.74 -11.52 16.78
CA GLU A 97 -14.30 -11.33 16.53
C GLU A 97 -13.70 -12.58 15.91
N GLY A 98 -12.75 -12.39 15.04
CA GLY A 98 -12.03 -13.47 14.41
C GLY A 98 -10.68 -13.02 13.86
N GLU A 99 -9.79 -13.97 13.68
CA GLU A 99 -8.50 -13.77 13.02
C GLU A 99 -8.60 -14.19 11.57
N VAL A 100 -8.07 -13.35 10.70
CA VAL A 100 -8.03 -13.58 9.25
C VAL A 100 -6.57 -13.62 8.80
N PHE A 101 -6.19 -14.69 8.11
CA PHE A 101 -4.90 -14.79 7.45
C PHE A 101 -4.90 -13.93 6.18
N MET A 102 -3.99 -12.96 6.11
CA MET A 102 -3.88 -12.03 4.99
C MET A 102 -2.83 -12.46 3.96
N GLY A 103 -1.92 -13.34 4.33
CA GLY A 103 -0.82 -13.79 3.49
C GLY A 103 0.50 -13.77 4.24
N GLU A 104 1.59 -13.86 3.49
CA GLU A 104 2.93 -13.83 4.04
C GLU A 104 3.62 -12.51 3.69
N VAL A 105 4.30 -11.94 4.68
CA VAL A 105 5.10 -10.72 4.51
C VAL A 105 6.56 -11.10 4.55
N PRO A 106 7.36 -10.74 3.54
CA PRO A 106 8.79 -10.99 3.55
C PRO A 106 9.45 -10.25 4.71
N LEU A 107 10.38 -10.91 5.39
CA LEU A 107 11.15 -10.33 6.48
C LEU A 107 12.50 -9.83 5.97
N MET A 108 12.96 -8.72 6.53
CA MET A 108 14.27 -8.18 6.24
C MET A 108 15.32 -8.87 7.10
N THR A 109 16.44 -9.23 6.49
CA THR A 109 17.60 -9.79 7.20
C THR A 109 18.34 -8.69 7.96
N SER A 110 19.26 -9.08 8.84
CA SER A 110 20.13 -8.15 9.58
C SER A 110 21.03 -7.30 8.68
N THR A 111 21.24 -7.71 7.43
CA THR A 111 22.02 -7.00 6.42
C THR A 111 21.20 -6.00 5.59
N GLY A 112 19.87 -5.94 5.82
CA GLY A 112 18.98 -5.06 5.08
C GLY A 112 18.51 -5.61 3.73
N SER A 113 18.64 -6.92 3.52
CA SER A 113 18.20 -7.62 2.32
C SER A 113 16.94 -8.46 2.58
N PHE A 114 16.31 -8.89 1.50
CA PHE A 114 15.19 -9.83 1.51
C PHE A 114 15.61 -11.12 0.79
N ILE A 115 15.12 -12.25 1.25
CA ILE A 115 15.31 -13.53 0.57
C ILE A 115 13.99 -13.93 -0.06
N ILE A 116 13.95 -13.95 -1.37
CA ILE A 116 12.77 -14.28 -2.17
C ILE A 116 13.13 -15.44 -3.10
N ASN A 117 12.44 -16.57 -2.94
CA ASN A 117 12.70 -17.79 -3.71
C ASN A 117 14.19 -18.20 -3.71
N GLY A 118 14.82 -18.13 -2.55
CA GLY A 118 16.24 -18.47 -2.39
C GLY A 118 17.23 -17.45 -2.96
N THR A 119 16.76 -16.31 -3.45
CA THR A 119 17.60 -15.25 -4.00
C THR A 119 17.61 -14.06 -3.07
N GLU A 120 18.79 -13.59 -2.70
CA GLU A 120 18.95 -12.37 -1.92
C GLU A 120 18.70 -11.13 -2.78
N ARG A 121 17.80 -10.26 -2.31
CA ARG A 121 17.38 -9.04 -3.02
C ARG A 121 17.41 -7.84 -2.08
N VAL A 122 17.69 -6.68 -2.65
CA VAL A 122 17.75 -5.40 -1.93
C VAL A 122 16.80 -4.41 -2.60
N VAL A 123 16.10 -3.64 -1.79
CA VAL A 123 15.28 -2.52 -2.27
C VAL A 123 16.19 -1.34 -2.55
N VAL A 124 16.17 -0.85 -3.79
CA VAL A 124 16.95 0.30 -4.23
C VAL A 124 16.03 1.48 -4.45
N SER A 125 16.36 2.63 -3.85
CA SER A 125 15.61 3.88 -4.05
C SER A 125 15.71 4.33 -5.50
N GLN A 126 14.56 4.62 -6.12
CA GLN A 126 14.47 5.10 -7.48
C GLN A 126 14.00 6.55 -7.49
N LEU A 127 14.74 7.40 -8.18
CA LEU A 127 14.32 8.78 -8.40
C LEU A 127 13.24 8.83 -9.49
N HIS A 128 12.19 9.56 -9.21
CA HIS A 128 11.14 9.85 -10.16
C HIS A 128 10.72 11.33 -10.07
N ARG A 129 10.03 11.82 -11.09
CA ARG A 129 9.49 13.17 -11.08
C ARG A 129 8.40 13.28 -9.98
N SER A 130 8.37 14.40 -9.26
CA SER A 130 7.37 14.64 -8.23
C SER A 130 5.95 14.56 -8.81
N PRO A 131 4.99 14.02 -8.07
CA PRO A 131 3.59 14.12 -8.42
C PRO A 131 3.16 15.58 -8.58
N GLY A 132 2.29 15.86 -9.54
CA GLY A 132 1.80 17.20 -9.82
C GLY A 132 1.38 17.40 -11.27
N VAL A 133 1.05 18.63 -11.62
CA VAL A 133 0.71 19.05 -12.97
C VAL A 133 1.83 19.90 -13.51
N PHE A 134 2.35 19.53 -14.66
CA PHE A 134 3.43 20.23 -15.34
C PHE A 134 2.92 20.73 -16.67
N PHE A 135 3.04 22.03 -16.89
CA PHE A 135 2.70 22.68 -18.17
C PHE A 135 3.96 22.92 -18.98
N ASP A 136 3.88 22.62 -20.26
CA ASP A 136 5.00 22.79 -21.20
C ASP A 136 4.48 23.32 -22.54
N HIS A 137 5.38 23.79 -23.40
CA HIS A 137 5.05 24.22 -24.74
C HIS A 137 6.19 23.87 -25.72
N ASP A 138 5.86 23.62 -26.96
CA ASP A 138 6.79 23.17 -27.99
C ASP A 138 7.58 24.31 -28.67
N LYS A 139 7.32 25.57 -28.30
CA LYS A 139 7.89 26.78 -28.92
C LYS A 139 7.65 26.88 -30.45
N GLY A 140 6.55 26.28 -30.95
CA GLY A 140 6.19 26.29 -32.36
C GLY A 140 7.04 25.37 -33.25
N LYS A 141 7.73 24.38 -32.68
CA LYS A 141 8.60 23.45 -33.44
C LYS A 141 7.86 22.30 -34.07
N THR A 142 6.73 21.87 -33.46
CA THR A 142 6.02 20.66 -33.85
C THR A 142 4.99 20.92 -34.94
N HIS A 143 4.44 22.13 -35.05
CA HIS A 143 3.41 22.47 -36.00
C HIS A 143 3.96 23.26 -37.19
N SER A 144 3.55 22.89 -38.42
CA SER A 144 4.01 23.51 -39.68
C SER A 144 3.66 25.00 -39.80
N SER A 145 2.59 25.47 -39.12
CA SER A 145 2.18 26.86 -39.09
C SER A 145 2.95 27.74 -38.09
N GLY A 146 3.88 27.17 -37.32
CA GLY A 146 4.61 27.89 -36.26
C GLY A 146 3.80 28.25 -35.02
N LYS A 147 2.57 27.74 -34.90
CA LYS A 147 1.77 27.91 -33.70
C LYS A 147 2.42 27.21 -32.51
N VAL A 148 2.37 27.85 -31.32
CA VAL A 148 2.81 27.28 -30.06
C VAL A 148 1.72 26.34 -29.54
N LEU A 149 2.10 25.08 -29.42
CA LEU A 149 1.24 24.07 -28.81
C LEU A 149 1.56 23.95 -27.31
N TYR A 150 0.53 24.03 -26.50
CA TYR A 150 0.63 23.83 -25.05
C TYR A 150 0.32 22.40 -24.71
N SER A 151 1.02 21.87 -23.73
CA SER A 151 0.78 20.52 -23.21
C SER A 151 0.73 20.52 -21.70
N ALA A 152 -0.10 19.67 -21.13
CA ALA A 152 -0.18 19.41 -19.70
C ALA A 152 0.16 17.94 -19.42
N ARG A 153 1.03 17.72 -18.45
CA ARG A 153 1.39 16.39 -17.97
C ARG A 153 0.97 16.27 -16.52
N ILE A 154 0.06 15.35 -16.26
CA ILE A 154 -0.43 15.06 -14.92
C ILE A 154 0.25 13.79 -14.43
N ILE A 155 1.03 13.92 -13.35
CA ILE A 155 1.69 12.80 -12.69
C ILE A 155 0.97 12.58 -11.37
N PRO A 156 0.14 11.53 -11.25
CA PRO A 156 -0.53 11.22 -10.00
C PRO A 156 0.47 10.60 -9.01
N TYR A 157 0.16 10.71 -7.73
CA TYR A 157 0.92 10.04 -6.68
C TYR A 157 0.88 8.51 -6.86
N ARG A 158 -0.29 7.99 -7.26
CA ARG A 158 -0.50 6.57 -7.54
C ARG A 158 -1.41 6.43 -8.77
N GLY A 159 -0.97 5.67 -9.76
CA GLY A 159 -1.73 5.41 -10.99
C GLY A 159 -0.94 5.71 -12.26
N CYS A 160 -1.65 5.80 -13.38
CA CYS A 160 -1.05 6.03 -14.69
C CYS A 160 -0.78 7.50 -14.94
N LEU A 161 0.29 7.77 -15.70
CA LEU A 161 0.62 9.10 -16.20
C LEU A 161 -0.40 9.54 -17.25
N LEU A 162 -0.97 10.72 -17.09
CA LEU A 162 -1.83 11.37 -18.08
C LEU A 162 -1.03 12.47 -18.82
N TYR A 163 -1.11 12.44 -20.14
CA TYR A 163 -0.53 13.44 -21.01
C TYR A 163 -1.61 13.99 -21.95
N THR A 164 -1.84 15.30 -21.91
CA THR A 164 -2.78 15.99 -22.78
C THR A 164 -2.06 17.09 -23.55
N SER A 165 -2.38 17.25 -24.83
CA SER A 165 -1.87 18.32 -25.68
C SER A 165 -3.03 19.05 -26.37
N ASP A 166 -2.81 20.31 -26.68
CA ASP A 166 -3.78 21.23 -27.33
C ASP A 166 -4.06 20.86 -28.80
N ALA A 167 -3.39 19.86 -29.35
CA ALA A 167 -3.54 19.43 -30.74
C ALA A 167 -4.94 18.83 -31.08
N ALA A 168 -5.78 18.57 -30.07
CA ALA A 168 -7.11 17.98 -30.27
C ALA A 168 -8.17 18.98 -30.79
N ASP A 169 -7.96 20.29 -30.70
CA ASP A 169 -8.92 21.30 -31.14
C ASP A 169 -8.83 21.63 -32.65
N GLU A 170 -7.81 21.18 -33.36
CA GLU A 170 -7.65 21.42 -34.81
C GLU A 170 -8.40 20.42 -35.71
N VAL A 171 -8.98 19.34 -35.17
CA VAL A 171 -9.71 18.33 -35.96
C VAL A 171 -11.20 18.69 -36.15
N ARG A 172 -11.67 19.80 -35.59
CA ARG A 172 -13.05 20.26 -35.72
C ARG A 172 -13.20 21.54 -36.54
N ARG A 173 -12.58 21.58 -37.71
CA ARG A 173 -12.96 22.54 -38.76
C ARG A 173 -13.00 21.90 -40.12
#